data_baad9b37f44b315753d95341c452d023
#
_entry.id   baad9b37f44b315753d95341c452d023
#
_cell.length_a   1.000
_cell.length_b   1.000
_cell.length_c   1.000
_cell.angle_alpha   90.00
_cell.angle_beta   90.00
_cell.angle_gamma   90.00
#
_symmetry.space_group_name_H-M   'P 1'
#
loop_
_entity.id
_entity.type
_entity.pdbx_description
1 polymer ?
#
loop_
_entity_poly.entity_id
_entity_poly.type
_entity_poly.pdbx_seq_one_letter_code
_entity_poly.pdbx_strand_id
1 'polypeptide(L)'
;MPTIQQLVRKGRESLVVKSKSRALDACPQKRGVCLRVYTTTPKKPNSAMRKVARVRLTNAKEVNAYIPGEGHNLQEHSIVLVRGGRVKDLPGVRYHILRGALDTAGVEGRTQSRSLYGAKRPKK
;
A
#
# COMPACT_ATOMS: atom_id res chain seq x y z
N MET A 1 39.41 8.81 -6.73
CA MET A 1 38.91 9.49 -7.96
C MET A 1 39.34 8.70 -9.19
N PRO A 2 38.44 8.45 -10.12
CA PRO A 2 38.82 7.80 -11.37
C PRO A 2 39.63 8.73 -12.27
N THR A 3 40.55 8.15 -13.04
CA THR A 3 41.31 8.93 -14.01
C THR A 3 40.54 9.17 -15.27
N ILE A 4 40.99 10.12 -16.09
CA ILE A 4 40.32 10.43 -17.37
C ILE A 4 40.25 9.18 -18.25
N GLN A 5 41.32 8.38 -18.29
CA GLN A 5 41.35 7.14 -19.07
C GLN A 5 40.30 6.13 -18.60
N GLN A 6 40.12 6.02 -17.27
CA GLN A 6 39.08 5.13 -16.74
C GLN A 6 37.66 5.60 -17.12
N LEU A 7 37.42 6.90 -17.10
CA LEU A 7 36.12 7.44 -17.50
C LEU A 7 35.83 7.26 -19.00
N VAL A 8 36.88 7.41 -19.84
CA VAL A 8 36.76 7.18 -21.28
C VAL A 8 36.44 5.70 -21.55
N ARG A 9 37.05 4.80 -20.81
CA ARG A 9 36.88 3.36 -21.02
C ARG A 9 35.51 2.87 -20.58
N LYS A 10 35.05 3.27 -19.38
CA LYS A 10 33.82 2.74 -18.77
C LYS A 10 32.71 3.77 -18.62
N GLY A 11 33.05 5.08 -18.61
CA GLY A 11 32.07 6.13 -18.37
C GLY A 11 31.55 6.12 -16.94
N ARG A 12 30.56 6.94 -16.71
CA ARG A 12 29.87 7.00 -15.41
C ARG A 12 28.50 6.36 -15.54
N GLU A 13 28.17 5.52 -14.59
CA GLU A 13 26.86 4.88 -14.55
C GLU A 13 26.10 5.36 -13.32
N SER A 14 24.84 5.69 -13.50
CA SER A 14 24.00 6.03 -12.35
C SER A 14 23.63 4.76 -11.59
N LEU A 15 23.57 4.89 -10.28
CA LEU A 15 23.14 3.79 -9.44
C LEU A 15 21.67 3.53 -9.66
N VAL A 16 21.32 2.25 -9.78
CA VAL A 16 19.93 1.86 -9.92
C VAL A 16 19.33 1.68 -8.52
N VAL A 17 18.32 2.47 -8.21
CA VAL A 17 17.65 2.37 -6.92
C VAL A 17 16.55 1.33 -7.02
N LYS A 18 16.61 0.32 -6.18
CA LYS A 18 15.59 -0.73 -6.14
C LYS A 18 14.31 -0.19 -5.53
N SER A 19 13.19 -0.54 -6.14
CA SER A 19 11.88 -0.16 -5.62
C SER A 19 11.62 -0.89 -4.30
N LYS A 20 11.07 -0.18 -3.33
CA LYS A 20 10.62 -0.76 -2.06
C LYS A 20 9.26 -1.43 -2.21
N SER A 21 8.58 -1.20 -3.32
CA SER A 21 7.25 -1.76 -3.60
C SER A 21 7.34 -2.78 -4.74
N ARG A 22 8.15 -3.79 -4.57
CA ARG A 22 8.43 -4.79 -5.62
C ARG A 22 7.20 -5.54 -6.09
N ALA A 23 6.24 -5.76 -5.20
CA ALA A 23 5.04 -6.51 -5.53
C ALA A 23 4.15 -5.78 -6.55
N LEU A 24 4.34 -4.48 -6.74
CA LEU A 24 3.56 -3.69 -7.70
C LEU A 24 4.08 -3.79 -9.14
N ASP A 25 5.29 -4.31 -9.35
CA ASP A 25 5.91 -4.49 -10.67
C ASP A 25 5.85 -3.22 -11.53
N ALA A 26 6.31 -2.10 -10.95
CA ALA A 26 6.35 -0.78 -11.60
C ALA A 26 4.96 -0.24 -12.00
N CYS A 27 3.90 -0.74 -11.40
CA CYS A 27 2.54 -0.22 -11.58
C CYS A 27 2.18 0.71 -10.42
N PRO A 28 1.35 1.74 -10.64
CA PRO A 28 0.91 2.59 -9.52
C PRO A 28 0.02 1.84 -8.53
N GLN A 29 -0.83 0.93 -9.03
CA GLN A 29 -1.69 0.08 -8.20
C GLN A 29 -1.79 -1.30 -8.81
N LYS A 30 -2.14 -2.29 -7.98
CA LYS A 30 -2.41 -3.66 -8.41
C LYS A 30 -3.70 -4.15 -7.75
N ARG A 31 -4.48 -4.89 -8.52
CA ARG A 31 -5.67 -5.56 -7.98
C ARG A 31 -5.25 -6.84 -7.28
N GLY A 32 -5.95 -7.18 -6.21
CA GLY A 32 -5.70 -8.41 -5.49
C GLY A 32 -6.94 -8.91 -4.78
N VAL A 33 -6.82 -10.10 -4.21
CA VAL A 33 -7.88 -10.75 -3.45
C VAL A 33 -7.43 -10.88 -2.00
N CYS A 34 -8.29 -10.50 -1.06
CA CYS A 34 -7.99 -10.63 0.36
C CYS A 34 -7.98 -12.10 0.75
N LEU A 35 -6.83 -12.57 1.26
CA LEU A 35 -6.71 -13.94 1.79
C LEU A 35 -7.14 -13.98 3.24
N ARG A 36 -6.86 -12.91 3.99
CA ARG A 36 -7.17 -12.82 5.41
C ARG A 36 -7.23 -11.35 5.80
N VAL A 37 -8.19 -11.01 6.63
CA VAL A 37 -8.31 -9.66 7.20
C VAL A 37 -8.19 -9.78 8.72
N TYR A 38 -7.29 -9.00 9.31
CA TYR A 38 -7.02 -9.09 10.74
C TYR A 38 -6.55 -7.74 11.28
N THR A 39 -6.39 -7.68 12.59
CA THR A 39 -5.83 -6.49 13.25
C THR A 39 -4.46 -6.81 13.79
N THR A 40 -3.61 -5.80 13.88
CA THR A 40 -2.27 -5.96 14.42
C THR A 40 -1.90 -4.73 15.25
N THR A 41 -1.02 -4.92 16.22
CA THR A 41 -0.53 -3.82 17.04
C THR A 41 0.64 -3.14 16.36
N PRO A 42 0.79 -1.80 16.50
CA PRO A 42 1.94 -1.11 15.95
C PRO A 42 3.18 -1.31 16.81
N LYS A 43 4.31 -0.81 16.31
CA LYS A 43 5.55 -0.80 17.07
C LYS A 43 5.46 0.11 18.28
N LYS A 44 6.21 -0.19 19.34
CA LYS A 44 6.37 0.73 20.46
C LYS A 44 6.97 2.06 19.95
N PRO A 45 6.58 3.22 20.51
CA PRO A 45 5.76 3.41 21.70
C PRO A 45 4.26 3.51 21.41
N ASN A 46 3.82 3.25 20.18
CA ASN A 46 2.42 3.38 19.81
C ASN A 46 1.63 2.15 20.24
N SER A 47 0.35 2.37 20.52
CA SER A 47 -0.56 1.30 20.91
C SER A 47 -1.91 1.54 20.23
N ALA A 48 -2.40 0.53 19.55
CA ALA A 48 -3.68 0.59 18.84
C ALA A 48 -3.96 -0.78 18.23
N MET A 49 -5.12 -0.92 17.61
CA MET A 49 -5.40 -2.09 16.77
C MET A 49 -5.53 -1.61 15.33
N ARG A 50 -4.50 -1.84 14.54
CA ARG A 50 -4.47 -1.43 13.14
C ARG A 50 -5.07 -2.52 12.27
N LYS A 51 -5.90 -2.11 11.31
CA LYS A 51 -6.56 -3.04 10.39
C LYS A 51 -5.62 -3.34 9.23
N VAL A 52 -5.39 -4.62 8.98
CA VAL A 52 -4.45 -5.09 7.95
C VAL A 52 -5.10 -6.25 7.21
N ALA A 53 -4.81 -6.37 5.93
CA ALA A 53 -5.26 -7.49 5.12
C ALA A 53 -4.07 -8.14 4.43
N ARG A 54 -4.08 -9.47 4.38
CA ARG A 54 -3.12 -10.18 3.54
C ARG A 54 -3.78 -10.38 2.19
N VAL A 55 -3.13 -9.87 1.14
CA VAL A 55 -3.70 -9.79 -0.19
C VAL A 55 -2.81 -10.55 -1.18
N ARG A 56 -3.42 -11.37 -2.02
CA ARG A 56 -2.74 -11.97 -3.16
C ARG A 56 -3.00 -11.10 -4.39
N LEU A 57 -1.94 -10.54 -4.93
CA LEU A 57 -2.02 -9.68 -6.10
C LEU A 57 -2.17 -10.49 -7.39
N THR A 58 -2.55 -9.81 -8.47
CA THR A 58 -2.73 -10.47 -9.78
C THR A 58 -1.44 -11.08 -10.33
N ASN A 59 -0.28 -10.63 -9.85
CA ASN A 59 1.01 -11.20 -10.23
C ASN A 59 1.44 -12.37 -9.31
N ALA A 60 0.51 -12.94 -8.56
CA ALA A 60 0.70 -14.07 -7.65
C ALA A 60 1.57 -13.78 -6.42
N LYS A 61 1.90 -12.53 -6.16
CA LYS A 61 2.64 -12.13 -4.96
C LYS A 61 1.67 -11.83 -3.82
N GLU A 62 2.02 -12.29 -2.61
CA GLU A 62 1.22 -12.04 -1.42
C GLU A 62 1.86 -10.94 -0.59
N VAL A 63 1.06 -9.96 -0.17
CA VAL A 63 1.55 -8.83 0.61
C VAL A 63 0.60 -8.51 1.74
N ASN A 64 1.12 -7.85 2.77
CA ASN A 64 0.30 -7.28 3.84
C ASN A 64 0.04 -5.82 3.48
N ALA A 65 -1.23 -5.43 3.45
CA ALA A 65 -1.64 -4.08 3.12
C ALA A 65 -2.47 -3.48 4.24
N TYR A 66 -2.25 -2.19 4.50
CA TYR A 66 -2.99 -1.47 5.53
C TYR A 66 -4.34 -0.99 4.98
N ILE A 67 -5.37 -1.14 5.79
CA ILE A 67 -6.72 -0.65 5.46
C ILE A 67 -6.89 0.73 6.12
N PRO A 68 -6.85 1.84 5.35
CA PRO A 68 -6.94 3.17 5.96
C PRO A 68 -8.36 3.56 6.35
N GLY A 69 -8.48 4.52 7.26
CA GLY A 69 -9.75 5.07 7.70
C GLY A 69 -10.37 4.31 8.85
N GLU A 70 -11.54 4.75 9.27
CA GLU A 70 -12.28 4.12 10.35
C GLU A 70 -13.29 3.12 9.79
N GLY A 71 -13.16 1.88 10.22
CA GLY A 71 -14.06 0.81 9.79
C GLY A 71 -13.86 0.40 8.35
N HIS A 72 -14.32 -0.78 8.02
CA HIS A 72 -14.26 -1.31 6.65
C HIS A 72 -15.28 -2.43 6.50
N ASN A 73 -15.53 -2.79 5.24
CA ASN A 73 -16.43 -3.90 4.91
C ASN A 73 -15.69 -5.10 4.30
N LEU A 74 -14.37 -5.13 4.44
CA LEU A 74 -13.56 -6.18 3.84
C LEU A 74 -13.65 -7.48 4.61
N GLN A 75 -13.63 -8.57 3.88
CA GLN A 75 -13.65 -9.91 4.43
C GLN A 75 -12.83 -10.81 3.51
N GLU A 76 -12.67 -12.06 3.90
CA GLU A 76 -11.96 -13.03 3.07
C GLU A 76 -12.59 -13.09 1.68
N HIS A 77 -11.74 -13.15 0.65
CA HIS A 77 -12.11 -13.18 -0.77
C HIS A 77 -12.62 -11.87 -1.35
N SER A 78 -12.56 -10.76 -0.61
CA SER A 78 -12.87 -9.44 -1.16
C SER A 78 -11.81 -9.03 -2.17
N ILE A 79 -12.25 -8.41 -3.28
CA ILE A 79 -11.33 -7.88 -4.30
C ILE A 79 -10.99 -6.45 -3.95
N VAL A 80 -9.69 -6.15 -3.90
CA VAL A 80 -9.20 -4.83 -3.48
C VAL A 80 -8.15 -4.31 -4.46
N LEU A 81 -7.94 -2.99 -4.42
CA LEU A 81 -6.90 -2.33 -5.18
C LEU A 81 -5.82 -1.88 -4.18
N VAL A 82 -4.57 -2.27 -4.44
CA VAL A 82 -3.45 -2.04 -3.54
C VAL A 82 -2.48 -1.06 -4.18
N ARG A 83 -2.03 -0.08 -3.41
CA ARG A 83 -1.00 0.87 -3.84
C ARG A 83 0.21 0.79 -2.93
N GLY A 84 1.33 1.35 -3.37
CA GLY A 84 2.52 1.45 -2.53
C GLY A 84 2.34 2.47 -1.42
N GLY A 85 3.15 2.34 -0.40
CA GLY A 85 3.14 3.23 0.75
C GLY A 85 3.32 2.43 2.02
N ARG A 86 4.44 2.66 2.70
CA ARG A 86 4.76 1.95 3.93
C ARG A 86 4.01 2.55 5.11
N VAL A 87 3.59 1.70 6.04
CA VAL A 87 3.07 2.13 7.34
C VAL A 87 4.23 2.05 8.33
N LYS A 88 4.66 3.20 8.83
CA LYS A 88 5.82 3.27 9.71
C LYS A 88 5.61 2.50 11.02
N ASP A 89 4.40 2.52 11.55
CA ASP A 89 4.06 1.86 12.81
C ASP A 89 3.97 0.34 12.70
N LEU A 90 3.84 -0.19 11.50
CA LEU A 90 3.60 -1.62 11.31
C LEU A 90 4.76 -2.26 10.57
N PRO A 91 5.44 -3.23 11.17
CA PRO A 91 6.56 -3.90 10.49
C PRO A 91 6.05 -4.78 9.35
N GLY A 92 6.75 -4.71 8.21
CA GLY A 92 6.43 -5.54 7.05
C GLY A 92 5.23 -5.08 6.23
N VAL A 93 4.57 -3.99 6.60
CA VAL A 93 3.44 -3.45 5.83
C VAL A 93 3.96 -2.34 4.94
N ARG A 94 4.06 -2.61 3.63
CA ARG A 94 4.61 -1.68 2.63
C ARG A 94 3.56 -1.17 1.65
N TYR A 95 2.31 -1.51 1.87
CA TYR A 95 1.24 -1.24 0.92
C TYR A 95 0.01 -0.76 1.64
N HIS A 96 -0.86 -0.07 0.90
CA HIS A 96 -2.16 0.39 1.38
C HIS A 96 -3.25 -0.08 0.45
N ILE A 97 -4.43 -0.38 1.00
CA ILE A 97 -5.63 -0.66 0.22
C ILE A 97 -6.33 0.66 -0.08
N LEU A 98 -6.76 0.85 -1.33
CA LEU A 98 -7.50 2.05 -1.73
C LEU A 98 -8.96 1.93 -1.32
N ARG A 99 -9.47 2.95 -0.62
CA ARG A 99 -10.86 3.00 -0.21
C ARG A 99 -11.73 3.54 -1.36
N GLY A 100 -12.92 2.99 -1.48
CA GLY A 100 -13.85 3.42 -2.52
C GLY A 100 -13.60 2.80 -3.88
N ALA A 101 -12.77 1.78 -3.97
CA ALA A 101 -12.45 1.08 -5.21
C ALA A 101 -12.76 -0.41 -5.05
N LEU A 102 -13.27 -1.03 -6.11
CA LEU A 102 -13.60 -2.46 -6.14
C LEU A 102 -14.54 -2.81 -4.97
N ASP A 103 -14.22 -3.85 -4.19
CA ASP A 103 -15.07 -4.28 -3.07
C ASP A 103 -14.88 -3.47 -1.80
N THR A 104 -13.96 -2.52 -1.78
CA THR A 104 -13.69 -1.69 -0.60
C THR A 104 -14.60 -0.47 -0.61
N ALA A 105 -15.50 -0.37 0.36
CA ALA A 105 -16.35 0.82 0.50
C ALA A 105 -15.52 2.00 1.00
N GLY A 106 -15.97 3.22 0.69
CA GLY A 106 -15.37 4.43 1.25
C GLY A 106 -15.66 4.57 2.74
N VAL A 107 -14.96 5.50 3.38
CA VAL A 107 -15.18 5.78 4.81
C VAL A 107 -16.45 6.56 4.98
N GLU A 108 -17.34 6.08 5.82
CA GLU A 108 -18.63 6.73 6.07
C GLU A 108 -18.46 7.94 7.00
N GLY A 109 -19.28 8.97 6.75
CA GLY A 109 -19.33 10.15 7.62
C GLY A 109 -18.12 11.06 7.54
N ARG A 110 -17.24 10.84 6.59
CA ARG A 110 -16.04 11.66 6.46
C ARG A 110 -16.33 12.91 5.63
N THR A 111 -15.97 14.06 6.15
CA THR A 111 -16.25 15.36 5.51
C THR A 111 -14.99 16.05 4.98
N GLN A 112 -13.82 15.67 5.50
CA GLN A 112 -12.54 16.24 5.07
C GLN A 112 -11.66 15.17 4.46
N SER A 113 -10.84 15.54 3.46
CA SER A 113 -9.93 14.63 2.76
C SER A 113 -10.66 13.40 2.21
N ARG A 114 -11.83 13.62 1.65
CA ARG A 114 -12.70 12.53 1.17
C ARG A 114 -12.06 11.68 0.08
N SER A 115 -11.26 12.30 -0.78
CA SER A 115 -10.62 11.57 -1.89
C SER A 115 -9.61 10.55 -1.38
N LEU A 116 -8.97 10.79 -0.26
CA LEU A 116 -8.01 9.85 0.32
C LEU A 116 -8.69 8.58 0.86
N TYR A 117 -9.98 8.69 1.20
CA TYR A 117 -10.71 7.59 1.83
C TYR A 117 -11.94 7.16 1.05
N GLY A 118 -12.04 7.58 -0.20
CA GLY A 118 -13.13 7.17 -1.08
C GLY A 118 -14.51 7.62 -0.65
N ALA A 119 -14.62 8.70 0.11
CA ALA A 119 -15.90 9.18 0.58
C ALA A 119 -16.56 10.11 -0.46
N LYS A 120 -17.87 9.95 -0.65
CA LYS A 120 -18.62 10.79 -1.56
C LYS A 120 -18.94 12.14 -0.92
N ARG A 121 -19.19 13.15 -1.77
CA ARG A 121 -19.59 14.47 -1.29
C ARG A 121 -20.90 14.36 -0.51
N PRO A 122 -20.95 14.91 0.73
CA PRO A 122 -22.19 14.86 1.49
C PRO A 122 -23.30 15.62 0.78
N LYS A 123 -24.49 15.07 0.77
CA LYS A 123 -25.66 15.75 0.25
C LYS A 123 -26.15 16.76 1.28
N LYS A 124 -26.49 17.94 0.82
CA LYS A 124 -27.11 18.92 1.69
C LYS A 124 -28.63 18.71 1.74
#